data_69f79019a0eca004fe15ce327022fd7a
#
_entry.id   69f79019a0eca004fe15ce327022fd7a
#
_cell.length_a   1.000
_cell.length_b   1.000
_cell.length_c   1.000
_cell.angle_alpha   90.00
_cell.angle_beta   90.00
_cell.angle_gamma   90.00
#
_symmetry.space_group_name_H-M   'P 1'
#
loop_
_entity.id
_entity.type
_entity.pdbx_description
1 polymer ?
#
loop_
_entity_poly.entity_id
_entity_poly.type
_entity_poly.pdbx_seq_one_letter_code
_entity_poly.pdbx_strand_id
1 'polypeptide(L)'
;XVYVPVSMRAAVSTWRNAFENRRSYWLYVFGRLKPGGSIEQASAQLNAFYRPILNDVEAPLQTSMSDATMKRFKARSIVIEPGARGQSSIHREARTPILLLFAITGTVLLIACANIANLLLARGATRATEMGVRLSLGASRSQLLRQLLTESLLLAAIGGLASLLVSVWTLRSIAAFLPAEAIATIDISLQPKMIVFAAVLALSTGLLFGIFPALHSTRADLISVIRAGAGQITGGGRAASRFRTALVTAQIALSMALLISAGLFLKSLVNVSRTDLGFDVDHLATFNVSPMRSGYDSTRAGVLYERIEQELAALPGVTQVTSGLVPLVSGNNWGNDVRVQGFQHGPDVDANSRFNAVGASYLATTGMKLLSGREFTTVDRDGSAKVAIVNEAFAKKFNLGTDAVGKFMSLSGADSLDVQIVGLMKNSAYSEVKGEIPPLYFTPWRQDGTRSSLFFYVRTKQPPAEVLRSITTMMKTIDPTLPVEDLKTMPQQVRENVFLDRMISTMASAFALLATLLAGVGLYGVLAYSVAQRTREIGVRMALGADGARVRGLVMRQVGVMTAIGAVIGIAAAFAIGRAAQSQLYQLEGHDPMVFASAVVVLVLVALTAGFMPARRASKVDPMHALRYD
;
A
#
# COMPACT_ATOMS: atom_id res chain seq x y z
N UNK A 1 -0.26 12.38 24.56
CA UNK A 1 0.11 12.84 24.47
C UNK A 1 0.27 13.56 25.36
N VAL A 2 1.15 13.68 25.81
CA VAL A 2 1.51 14.70 26.83
C VAL A 2 2.03 15.94 26.10
N TYR A 3 1.43 17.05 26.38
CA TYR A 3 1.83 18.33 25.78
C TYR A 3 2.75 19.07 26.74
N VAL A 4 3.91 19.47 26.25
CA VAL A 4 4.95 20.17 27.04
C VAL A 4 5.22 21.52 26.37
N PRO A 5 5.30 22.64 27.11
CA PRO A 5 5.69 23.91 26.51
C PRO A 5 7.05 23.84 25.83
N VAL A 6 7.18 24.53 24.68
CA VAL A 6 8.41 24.51 23.88
C VAL A 6 9.62 25.02 24.72
N SER A 7 9.39 25.93 25.67
CA SER A 7 10.41 26.43 26.58
C SER A 7 10.99 25.35 27.50
N MET A 8 10.26 24.25 27.72
CA MET A 8 10.72 23.13 28.55
C MET A 8 11.51 22.09 27.75
N ARG A 9 11.80 22.34 26.47
CA ARG A 9 12.54 21.38 25.62
C ARG A 9 13.85 20.92 26.28
N ALA A 10 14.61 21.85 26.87
CA ALA A 10 15.89 21.50 27.49
C ALA A 10 15.76 20.54 28.70
N ALA A 11 14.56 20.50 29.31
CA ALA A 11 14.29 19.58 30.42
C ALA A 11 13.86 18.20 29.98
N VAL A 12 13.30 18.08 28.74
CA VAL A 12 12.76 16.81 28.25
C VAL A 12 13.53 16.23 27.03
N SER A 13 14.55 16.93 26.55
CA SER A 13 15.35 16.53 25.39
C SER A 13 16.84 16.54 25.71
N THR A 14 17.55 15.56 25.23
CA THR A 14 19.01 15.51 25.31
C THR A 14 19.70 16.52 24.38
N TRP A 15 18.97 17.06 23.40
CA TRP A 15 19.47 18.09 22.46
C TRP A 15 19.21 19.49 23.05
N ARG A 16 20.02 19.87 24.02
CA ARG A 16 19.83 21.11 24.79
C ARG A 16 19.99 22.37 23.95
N ASN A 17 20.90 22.37 22.96
CA ASN A 17 21.23 23.56 22.16
C ASN A 17 20.39 23.70 20.88
N ALA A 18 19.23 23.07 20.80
CA ALA A 18 18.41 23.08 19.59
C ALA A 18 17.90 24.49 19.21
N PHE A 19 17.72 25.39 20.18
CA PHE A 19 17.30 26.78 19.92
C PHE A 19 18.40 27.63 19.27
N GLU A 20 19.65 27.31 19.52
CA GLU A 20 20.82 28.05 19.02
C GLU A 20 21.38 27.46 17.72
N ASN A 21 21.02 26.20 17.41
CA ASN A 21 21.52 25.52 16.24
C ASN A 21 20.60 25.78 15.04
N ARG A 22 21.01 26.70 14.18
CA ARG A 22 20.27 27.10 12.97
C ARG A 22 20.09 25.95 11.95
N ARG A 23 20.89 24.89 12.04
CA ARG A 23 20.79 23.70 11.19
C ARG A 23 19.85 22.63 11.73
N SER A 24 19.25 22.85 12.91
CA SER A 24 18.36 21.89 13.58
C SER A 24 16.90 22.16 13.24
N TYR A 25 16.33 21.35 12.36
CA TYR A 25 14.93 21.43 11.94
C TYR A 25 14.10 20.44 12.76
N TRP A 26 13.61 20.89 13.93
CA TRP A 26 12.94 20.00 14.89
C TRP A 26 11.52 20.45 15.24
N LEU A 27 11.06 21.56 14.67
CA LEU A 27 9.78 22.18 15.07
C LEU A 27 8.90 22.39 13.83
N TYR A 28 7.65 21.98 13.95
CA TYR A 28 6.61 22.34 13.00
C TYR A 28 5.83 23.52 13.55
N VAL A 29 5.64 24.55 12.74
CA VAL A 29 4.92 25.77 13.13
C VAL A 29 3.51 25.72 12.55
N PHE A 30 2.50 25.83 13.42
CA PHE A 30 1.09 25.89 13.04
C PHE A 30 0.58 27.31 13.29
N GLY A 31 -0.16 27.85 12.33
CA GLY A 31 -0.80 29.14 12.43
C GLY A 31 -2.28 29.08 12.10
N ARG A 32 -3.03 30.02 12.63
CA ARG A 32 -4.44 30.21 12.29
C ARG A 32 -4.56 31.43 11.40
N LEU A 33 -5.17 31.29 10.24
CA LEU A 33 -5.43 32.42 9.34
C LEU A 33 -6.47 33.34 9.97
N LYS A 34 -6.31 34.64 9.77
CA LYS A 34 -7.32 35.63 10.13
C LYS A 34 -8.59 35.42 9.29
N PRO A 35 -9.77 35.79 9.80
CA PRO A 35 -10.98 35.69 9.00
C PRO A 35 -10.85 36.39 7.65
N GLY A 36 -11.19 35.68 6.57
CA GLY A 36 -11.06 36.18 5.20
C GLY A 36 -9.68 36.00 4.57
N GLY A 37 -8.67 35.52 5.31
CA GLY A 37 -7.34 35.26 4.78
C GLY A 37 -7.26 33.93 4.01
N SER A 38 -6.41 33.90 2.97
CA SER A 38 -6.15 32.68 2.22
C SER A 38 -4.73 32.15 2.47
N ILE A 39 -4.51 30.88 2.17
CA ILE A 39 -3.19 30.24 2.27
C ILE A 39 -2.19 30.92 1.34
N GLU A 40 -2.65 31.32 0.14
CA GLU A 40 -1.83 32.00 -0.86
C GLU A 40 -1.34 33.36 -0.34
N GLN A 41 -2.23 34.13 0.29
CA GLN A 41 -1.88 35.43 0.90
C GLN A 41 -0.88 35.25 2.04
N ALA A 42 -1.13 34.28 2.94
CA ALA A 42 -0.23 33.95 4.04
C ALA A 42 1.15 33.51 3.52
N SER A 43 1.17 32.69 2.46
CA SER A 43 2.41 32.23 1.84
C SER A 43 3.21 33.41 1.26
N ALA A 44 2.54 34.32 0.55
CA ALA A 44 3.19 35.52 -0.02
C ALA A 44 3.79 36.38 1.09
N GLN A 45 3.02 36.66 2.15
CA GLN A 45 3.48 37.48 3.28
C GLN A 45 4.67 36.83 4.01
N LEU A 46 4.57 35.55 4.36
CA LEU A 46 5.66 34.85 5.06
C LEU A 46 6.93 34.78 4.22
N ASN A 47 6.80 34.56 2.93
CA ASN A 47 7.96 34.55 2.04
C ASN A 47 8.58 35.94 1.84
N ALA A 48 7.79 37.01 1.94
CA ALA A 48 8.32 38.37 1.95
C ALA A 48 9.23 38.63 3.15
N PHE A 49 8.87 38.10 4.34
CA PHE A 49 9.72 38.17 5.53
C PHE A 49 10.91 37.19 5.48
N TYR A 50 10.71 36.02 4.93
CA TYR A 50 11.72 34.95 4.92
C TYR A 50 12.88 35.24 3.96
N ARG A 51 12.60 35.84 2.81
CA ARG A 51 13.63 36.09 1.79
C ARG A 51 14.80 36.97 2.27
N PRO A 52 14.59 38.08 2.99
CA PRO A 52 15.72 38.82 3.55
C PRO A 52 16.51 37.97 4.56
N ILE A 53 15.83 37.22 5.43
CA ILE A 53 16.52 36.35 6.40
C ILE A 53 17.39 35.32 5.64
N LEU A 54 16.83 34.70 4.61
CA LEU A 54 17.54 33.71 3.80
C LEU A 54 18.76 34.30 3.08
N ASN A 55 18.59 35.47 2.46
CA ASN A 55 19.61 36.10 1.62
C ASN A 55 20.70 36.80 2.43
N ASP A 56 20.31 37.53 3.47
CA ASP A 56 21.19 38.45 4.17
C ASP A 56 21.79 37.85 5.45
N VAL A 57 21.12 36.83 6.02
CA VAL A 57 21.58 36.19 7.25
C VAL A 57 22.09 34.76 7.00
N GLU A 58 21.27 33.90 6.35
CA GLU A 58 21.58 32.48 6.22
C GLU A 58 22.59 32.18 5.07
N ALA A 59 22.44 32.86 3.93
CA ALA A 59 23.31 32.61 2.77
C ALA A 59 24.80 32.94 3.06
N PRO A 60 25.13 34.03 3.74
CA PRO A 60 26.55 34.31 4.09
C PRO A 60 27.20 33.26 5.00
N LEU A 61 26.38 32.49 5.75
CA LEU A 61 26.87 31.45 6.64
C LEU A 61 27.20 30.13 5.89
N GLN A 62 26.86 30.05 4.61
CA GLN A 62 27.08 28.85 3.81
C GLN A 62 28.46 28.94 3.11
N THR A 63 29.42 28.19 3.60
CA THR A 63 30.82 28.27 3.15
C THR A 63 31.21 27.24 2.09
N SER A 64 30.35 26.23 1.84
CA SER A 64 30.70 25.07 0.98
C SER A 64 29.73 24.86 -0.19
N MET A 65 29.04 25.93 -0.62
CA MET A 65 28.12 25.87 -1.76
C MET A 65 28.77 26.48 -3.01
N SER A 66 28.58 25.85 -4.17
CA SER A 66 28.88 26.50 -5.45
C SER A 66 27.89 27.63 -5.72
N ASP A 67 28.24 28.50 -6.67
CA ASP A 67 27.37 29.60 -7.09
C ASP A 67 25.99 29.09 -7.56
N ALA A 68 25.95 27.97 -8.26
CA ALA A 68 24.72 27.36 -8.74
C ALA A 68 23.84 26.87 -7.58
N THR A 69 24.45 26.24 -6.57
CA THR A 69 23.71 25.79 -5.38
C THR A 69 23.31 26.95 -4.48
N MET A 70 24.17 27.95 -4.35
CA MET A 70 23.85 29.19 -3.62
C MET A 70 22.64 29.89 -4.27
N LYS A 71 22.57 29.96 -5.60
CA LYS A 71 21.41 30.50 -6.33
C LYS A 71 20.13 29.71 -6.02
N ARG A 72 20.21 28.37 -6.02
CA ARG A 72 19.07 27.51 -5.64
C ARG A 72 18.69 27.68 -4.16
N PHE A 73 19.67 27.81 -3.28
CA PHE A 73 19.46 28.05 -1.84
C PHE A 73 18.68 29.37 -1.63
N LYS A 74 19.13 30.44 -2.25
CA LYS A 74 18.50 31.77 -2.16
C LYS A 74 17.09 31.80 -2.77
N ALA A 75 16.79 30.89 -3.71
CA ALA A 75 15.48 30.78 -4.34
C ALA A 75 14.46 29.99 -3.51
N ARG A 76 14.86 29.39 -2.39
CA ARG A 76 13.96 28.60 -1.53
C ARG A 76 12.85 29.47 -0.94
N SER A 77 11.71 28.85 -0.72
CA SER A 77 10.53 29.49 -0.11
C SER A 77 9.94 28.60 0.99
N ILE A 78 9.26 29.25 1.91
CA ILE A 78 8.44 28.56 2.92
C ILE A 78 7.21 27.99 2.20
N VAL A 79 6.96 26.70 2.39
CA VAL A 79 5.75 26.02 1.89
C VAL A 79 4.73 25.96 3.03
N ILE A 80 3.53 26.48 2.77
CA ILE A 80 2.41 26.41 3.72
C ILE A 80 1.43 25.35 3.22
N GLU A 81 1.10 24.42 4.09
CA GLU A 81 0.13 23.36 3.82
C GLU A 81 -1.07 23.48 4.76
N PRO A 82 -2.28 23.05 4.33
CA PRO A 82 -3.45 23.04 5.22
C PRO A 82 -3.19 22.16 6.45
N GLY A 83 -3.27 22.75 7.64
CA GLY A 83 -2.95 22.11 8.92
C GLY A 83 -4.09 21.36 9.58
N ALA A 84 -5.28 21.29 8.95
CA ALA A 84 -6.48 20.71 9.57
C ALA A 84 -6.31 19.23 9.98
N ARG A 85 -5.37 18.51 9.33
CA ARG A 85 -5.09 17.09 9.61
C ARG A 85 -3.75 16.88 10.34
N GLY A 86 -3.14 17.94 10.83
CA GLY A 86 -1.81 17.87 11.40
C GLY A 86 -0.73 17.66 10.35
N GLN A 87 0.48 17.42 10.80
CA GLN A 87 1.63 17.10 9.94
C GLN A 87 2.01 15.63 10.18
N SER A 88 2.09 14.87 9.11
CA SER A 88 2.47 13.47 9.19
C SER A 88 3.09 13.02 7.86
N SER A 89 4.24 12.39 7.92
CA SER A 89 4.88 11.75 6.76
C SER A 89 3.98 10.63 6.21
N ILE A 90 3.25 9.95 7.08
CA ILE A 90 2.32 8.87 6.71
C ILE A 90 1.29 9.38 5.70
N HIS A 91 0.75 10.60 5.88
CA HIS A 91 -0.22 11.17 4.94
C HIS A 91 0.36 11.30 3.52
N ARG A 92 1.62 11.70 3.42
CA ARG A 92 2.29 11.88 2.13
C ARG A 92 2.61 10.54 1.47
N GLU A 93 3.12 9.61 2.24
CA GLU A 93 3.50 8.25 1.77
C GLU A 93 2.28 7.41 1.40
N ALA A 94 1.19 7.51 2.17
CA ALA A 94 -0.04 6.75 1.94
C ALA A 94 -0.93 7.33 0.83
N ARG A 95 -0.67 8.55 0.35
CA ARG A 95 -1.54 9.23 -0.64
C ARG A 95 -1.70 8.40 -1.93
N THR A 96 -0.60 7.98 -2.53
CA THR A 96 -0.64 7.18 -3.78
C THR A 96 -1.28 5.81 -3.54
N PRO A 97 -0.89 5.03 -2.52
CA PRO A 97 -1.60 3.79 -2.16
C PRO A 97 -3.11 3.96 -1.98
N ILE A 98 -3.54 4.98 -1.26
CA ILE A 98 -4.98 5.23 -1.00
C ILE A 98 -5.72 5.56 -2.31
N LEU A 99 -5.12 6.39 -3.19
CA LEU A 99 -5.72 6.72 -4.49
C LEU A 99 -5.87 5.47 -5.36
N LEU A 100 -4.88 4.57 -5.36
CA LEU A 100 -4.94 3.30 -6.08
C LEU A 100 -6.06 2.41 -5.53
N LEU A 101 -6.20 2.30 -4.22
CA LEU A 101 -7.27 1.51 -3.59
C LEU A 101 -8.65 2.12 -3.89
N PHE A 102 -8.78 3.45 -3.92
CA PHE A 102 -10.02 4.13 -4.33
C PHE A 102 -10.37 3.82 -5.78
N ALA A 103 -9.40 3.84 -6.69
CA ALA A 103 -9.61 3.51 -8.11
C ALA A 103 -10.05 2.05 -8.28
N ILE A 104 -9.41 1.12 -7.56
CA ILE A 104 -9.76 -0.31 -7.53
C ILE A 104 -11.20 -0.48 -7.03
N THR A 105 -11.55 0.15 -5.91
CA THR A 105 -12.89 0.07 -5.30
C THR A 105 -13.96 0.64 -6.24
N GLY A 106 -13.66 1.78 -6.88
CA GLY A 106 -14.54 2.39 -7.88
C GLY A 106 -14.78 1.46 -9.08
N THR A 107 -13.73 0.77 -9.52
CA THR A 107 -13.82 -0.20 -10.62
C THR A 107 -14.72 -1.39 -10.25
N VAL A 108 -14.56 -1.94 -9.03
CA VAL A 108 -15.42 -3.03 -8.53
C VAL A 108 -16.88 -2.57 -8.44
N LEU A 109 -17.10 -1.33 -7.97
CA LEU A 109 -18.45 -0.74 -7.92
C LEU A 109 -19.07 -0.66 -9.32
N LEU A 110 -18.33 -0.22 -10.33
CA LEU A 110 -18.80 -0.18 -11.72
C LEU A 110 -19.19 -1.58 -12.24
N ILE A 111 -18.39 -2.61 -11.91
CA ILE A 111 -18.69 -4.01 -12.26
C ILE A 111 -19.99 -4.46 -11.56
N ALA A 112 -20.14 -4.16 -10.27
CA ALA A 112 -21.36 -4.50 -9.50
C ALA A 112 -22.59 -3.79 -10.09
N CYS A 113 -22.46 -2.51 -10.41
CA CYS A 113 -23.53 -1.71 -11.03
C CYS A 113 -23.96 -2.27 -12.39
N ALA A 114 -23.00 -2.68 -13.22
CA ALA A 114 -23.27 -3.30 -14.51
C ALA A 114 -24.01 -4.65 -14.34
N ASN A 115 -23.67 -5.43 -13.29
CA ASN A 115 -24.40 -6.65 -12.94
C ASN A 115 -25.86 -6.37 -12.57
N ILE A 116 -26.09 -5.37 -11.71
CA ILE A 116 -27.43 -4.95 -11.31
C ILE A 116 -28.25 -4.50 -12.54
N ALA A 117 -27.62 -3.67 -13.41
CA ALA A 117 -28.28 -3.21 -14.65
C ALA A 117 -28.67 -4.39 -15.54
N ASN A 118 -27.79 -5.36 -15.75
CA ASN A 118 -28.08 -6.56 -16.54
C ASN A 118 -29.21 -7.39 -15.95
N LEU A 119 -29.22 -7.53 -14.61
CA LEU A 119 -30.25 -8.32 -13.90
C LEU A 119 -31.62 -7.62 -13.97
N LEU A 120 -31.67 -6.29 -13.78
CA LEU A 120 -32.91 -5.50 -13.90
C LEU A 120 -33.44 -5.50 -15.32
N LEU A 121 -32.57 -5.42 -16.34
CA LEU A 121 -32.96 -5.53 -17.74
C LEU A 121 -33.53 -6.93 -18.08
N ALA A 122 -32.98 -7.99 -17.49
CA ALA A 122 -33.51 -9.34 -17.65
C ALA A 122 -34.89 -9.49 -17.02
N ARG A 123 -35.06 -9.00 -15.78
CA ARG A 123 -36.36 -8.98 -15.07
C ARG A 123 -37.38 -8.12 -15.80
N GLY A 124 -37.00 -6.94 -16.29
CA GLY A 124 -37.89 -6.04 -17.04
C GLY A 124 -38.47 -6.70 -18.29
N ALA A 125 -37.64 -7.49 -18.99
CA ALA A 125 -38.06 -8.21 -20.20
C ALA A 125 -39.11 -9.32 -19.89
N THR A 126 -38.97 -10.04 -18.77
CA THR A 126 -39.93 -11.07 -18.34
C THR A 126 -41.25 -10.46 -17.87
N ARG A 127 -41.24 -9.21 -17.38
CA ARG A 127 -42.42 -8.47 -16.91
C ARG A 127 -43.03 -7.58 -18.00
N ALA A 128 -42.52 -7.59 -19.24
CA ALA A 128 -42.98 -6.70 -20.32
C ALA A 128 -44.47 -6.92 -20.64
N THR A 129 -44.92 -8.18 -20.69
CA THR A 129 -46.33 -8.53 -20.92
C THR A 129 -47.23 -8.02 -19.77
N GLU A 130 -46.83 -8.21 -18.53
CA GLU A 130 -47.50 -7.71 -17.32
C GLU A 130 -47.66 -6.19 -17.38
N MET A 131 -46.57 -5.48 -17.74
CA MET A 131 -46.58 -4.02 -17.87
C MET A 131 -47.49 -3.56 -19.01
N GLY A 132 -47.49 -4.31 -20.13
CA GLY A 132 -48.39 -4.07 -21.26
C GLY A 132 -49.87 -4.18 -20.85
N VAL A 133 -50.23 -5.23 -20.10
CA VAL A 133 -51.59 -5.44 -19.58
C VAL A 133 -51.97 -4.29 -18.64
N ARG A 134 -51.10 -3.87 -17.73
CA ARG A 134 -51.40 -2.74 -16.82
C ARG A 134 -51.60 -1.43 -17.56
N LEU A 135 -50.82 -1.17 -18.62
CA LEU A 135 -50.99 0.02 -19.47
C LEU A 135 -52.32 -0.02 -20.20
N SER A 136 -52.77 -1.21 -20.71
CA SER A 136 -54.05 -1.37 -21.38
C SER A 136 -55.26 -1.22 -20.44
N LEU A 137 -55.05 -1.51 -19.14
CA LEU A 137 -56.02 -1.31 -18.07
C LEU A 137 -56.04 0.14 -17.52
N GLY A 138 -55.25 1.06 -18.13
CA GLY A 138 -55.25 2.48 -17.80
C GLY A 138 -54.18 2.94 -16.82
N ALA A 139 -53.23 2.12 -16.42
CA ALA A 139 -52.10 2.57 -15.60
C ALA A 139 -51.25 3.58 -16.35
N SER A 140 -50.89 4.69 -15.72
CA SER A 140 -50.00 5.68 -16.34
C SER A 140 -48.55 5.22 -16.31
N ARG A 141 -47.74 5.68 -17.31
CA ARG A 141 -46.29 5.42 -17.37
C ARG A 141 -45.58 5.89 -16.10
N SER A 142 -46.02 7.00 -15.52
CA SER A 142 -45.41 7.53 -14.28
C SER A 142 -45.67 6.62 -13.09
N GLN A 143 -46.82 5.97 -13.00
CA GLN A 143 -47.12 5.00 -11.94
C GLN A 143 -46.20 3.78 -12.03
N LEU A 144 -46.00 3.22 -13.24
CA LEU A 144 -45.12 2.08 -13.46
C LEU A 144 -43.68 2.46 -13.18
N LEU A 145 -43.25 3.66 -13.61
CA LEU A 145 -41.88 4.17 -13.36
C LEU A 145 -41.63 4.31 -11.84
N ARG A 146 -42.59 4.92 -11.11
CA ARG A 146 -42.49 5.06 -9.64
C ARG A 146 -42.38 3.71 -8.96
N GLN A 147 -43.17 2.73 -9.37
CA GLN A 147 -43.14 1.37 -8.80
C GLN A 147 -41.75 0.74 -8.98
N LEU A 148 -41.19 0.75 -10.22
CA LEU A 148 -39.89 0.15 -10.52
C LEU A 148 -38.74 0.86 -9.79
N LEU A 149 -38.82 2.19 -9.69
CA LEU A 149 -37.83 2.98 -8.93
C LEU A 149 -37.91 2.70 -7.44
N THR A 150 -39.14 2.57 -6.88
CA THR A 150 -39.31 2.22 -5.46
C THR A 150 -38.71 0.84 -5.16
N GLU A 151 -38.95 -0.16 -6.04
CA GLU A 151 -38.28 -1.49 -5.92
C GLU A 151 -36.75 -1.36 -5.90
N SER A 152 -36.18 -0.59 -6.84
CA SER A 152 -34.72 -0.39 -6.94
C SER A 152 -34.17 0.33 -5.71
N LEU A 153 -34.84 1.38 -5.23
CA LEU A 153 -34.41 2.15 -4.05
C LEU A 153 -34.53 1.33 -2.77
N LEU A 154 -35.55 0.48 -2.65
CA LEU A 154 -35.71 -0.42 -1.51
C LEU A 154 -34.57 -1.43 -1.44
N LEU A 155 -34.23 -2.03 -2.60
CA LEU A 155 -33.08 -2.94 -2.71
C LEU A 155 -31.77 -2.23 -2.37
N ALA A 156 -31.60 -0.99 -2.86
CA ALA A 156 -30.41 -0.17 -2.56
C ALA A 156 -30.33 0.16 -1.06
N ALA A 157 -31.43 0.45 -0.41
CA ALA A 157 -31.51 0.73 1.04
C ALA A 157 -31.13 -0.52 1.86
N ILE A 158 -31.69 -1.68 1.53
CA ILE A 158 -31.37 -2.95 2.20
C ILE A 158 -29.89 -3.30 1.99
N GLY A 159 -29.39 -3.18 0.75
CA GLY A 159 -27.97 -3.39 0.41
C GLY A 159 -27.08 -2.41 1.15
N GLY A 160 -27.49 -1.15 1.25
CA GLY A 160 -26.76 -0.10 1.99
C GLY A 160 -26.64 -0.43 3.48
N LEU A 161 -27.73 -0.90 4.11
CA LEU A 161 -27.70 -1.33 5.51
C LEU A 161 -26.77 -2.55 5.70
N ALA A 162 -26.87 -3.54 4.80
CA ALA A 162 -26.00 -4.71 4.84
C ALA A 162 -24.51 -4.31 4.65
N SER A 163 -24.25 -3.31 3.78
CA SER A 163 -22.89 -2.81 3.54
C SER A 163 -22.26 -2.19 4.79
N LEU A 164 -23.05 -1.57 5.67
CA LEU A 164 -22.54 -1.02 6.94
C LEU A 164 -21.99 -2.13 7.86
N LEU A 165 -22.68 -3.28 7.91
CA LEU A 165 -22.22 -4.45 8.69
C LEU A 165 -20.89 -4.97 8.10
N VAL A 166 -20.82 -5.11 6.78
CA VAL A 166 -19.59 -5.54 6.09
C VAL A 166 -18.47 -4.53 6.34
N SER A 167 -18.78 -3.22 6.32
CA SER A 167 -17.79 -2.15 6.58
C SER A 167 -17.18 -2.25 7.98
N VAL A 168 -18.00 -2.47 9.02
CA VAL A 168 -17.52 -2.66 10.40
C VAL A 168 -16.56 -3.87 10.46
N TRP A 169 -16.96 -4.96 9.84
CA TRP A 169 -16.17 -6.19 9.82
C TRP A 169 -14.83 -5.99 9.10
N THR A 170 -14.87 -5.32 7.94
CA THR A 170 -13.68 -4.99 7.15
C THR A 170 -12.74 -4.07 7.94
N LEU A 171 -13.28 -3.03 8.59
CA LEU A 171 -12.47 -2.10 9.40
C LEU A 171 -11.78 -2.81 10.55
N ARG A 172 -12.49 -3.71 11.25
CA ARG A 172 -11.89 -4.53 12.32
C ARG A 172 -10.80 -5.45 11.81
N SER A 173 -11.00 -6.04 10.62
CA SER A 173 -10.00 -6.90 9.99
C SER A 173 -8.75 -6.09 9.60
N ILE A 174 -8.92 -4.90 9.04
CA ILE A 174 -7.80 -3.99 8.70
C ILE A 174 -7.06 -3.61 10.00
N ALA A 175 -7.80 -3.23 11.05
CA ALA A 175 -7.21 -2.85 12.35
C ALA A 175 -6.33 -3.96 12.94
N ALA A 176 -6.72 -5.23 12.76
CA ALA A 176 -5.94 -6.38 13.26
C ALA A 176 -4.57 -6.54 12.56
N PHE A 177 -4.40 -5.94 11.38
CA PHE A 177 -3.12 -5.97 10.64
C PHE A 177 -2.28 -4.71 10.83
N LEU A 178 -2.86 -3.63 11.41
CA LEU A 178 -2.15 -2.36 11.58
C LEU A 178 -1.10 -2.46 12.69
N PRO A 179 0.08 -1.82 12.53
CA PRO A 179 1.02 -1.66 13.65
C PRO A 179 0.36 -0.88 14.81
N ALA A 180 0.78 -1.17 16.04
CA ALA A 180 0.22 -0.56 17.24
C ALA A 180 0.31 0.98 17.21
N GLU A 181 1.40 1.52 16.66
CA GLU A 181 1.60 2.97 16.50
C GLU A 181 0.57 3.60 15.55
N ALA A 182 0.22 2.90 14.47
CA ALA A 182 -0.80 3.37 13.52
C ALA A 182 -2.19 3.33 14.16
N ILE A 183 -2.51 2.30 14.94
CA ILE A 183 -3.79 2.20 15.67
C ILE A 183 -3.94 3.38 16.65
N ALA A 184 -2.86 3.78 17.30
CA ALA A 184 -2.88 4.88 18.27
C ALA A 184 -3.14 6.25 17.63
N THR A 185 -2.89 6.38 16.32
CA THR A 185 -2.99 7.67 15.61
C THR A 185 -4.17 7.75 14.63
N ILE A 186 -4.69 6.61 14.17
CA ILE A 186 -5.75 6.55 13.17
C ILE A 186 -7.08 6.19 13.86
N ASP A 187 -8.08 7.04 13.68
CA ASP A 187 -9.45 6.75 14.16
C ASP A 187 -10.11 5.73 13.23
N ILE A 188 -10.18 4.48 13.68
CA ILE A 188 -10.76 3.34 12.93
C ILE A 188 -12.24 3.17 13.32
N SER A 189 -13.00 4.26 13.36
CA SER A 189 -14.43 4.21 13.65
C SER A 189 -15.25 4.60 12.41
N LEU A 190 -16.49 4.13 12.35
CA LEU A 190 -17.44 4.57 11.34
C LEU A 190 -17.93 5.99 11.67
N GLN A 191 -17.30 6.96 11.06
CA GLN A 191 -17.69 8.35 11.24
C GLN A 191 -19.04 8.64 10.54
N PRO A 192 -19.88 9.52 11.10
CA PRO A 192 -21.17 9.88 10.46
C PRO A 192 -21.04 10.34 9.01
N LYS A 193 -19.97 11.06 8.67
CA LYS A 193 -19.70 11.50 7.30
C LYS A 193 -19.55 10.32 6.32
N MET A 194 -18.94 9.22 6.78
CA MET A 194 -18.76 8.00 5.97
C MET A 194 -20.11 7.30 5.75
N ILE A 195 -20.97 7.28 6.78
CA ILE A 195 -22.33 6.70 6.70
C ILE A 195 -23.18 7.48 5.69
N VAL A 196 -23.15 8.82 5.78
CA VAL A 196 -23.86 9.69 4.83
C VAL A 196 -23.33 9.47 3.40
N PHE A 197 -22.02 9.41 3.22
CA PHE A 197 -21.41 9.15 1.90
C PHE A 197 -21.87 7.79 1.35
N ALA A 198 -21.85 6.74 2.17
CA ALA A 198 -22.28 5.39 1.76
C ALA A 198 -23.78 5.37 1.40
N ALA A 199 -24.61 6.06 2.18
CA ALA A 199 -26.06 6.18 1.91
C ALA A 199 -26.32 6.91 0.58
N VAL A 200 -25.64 8.05 0.36
CA VAL A 200 -25.75 8.82 -0.89
C VAL A 200 -25.29 7.95 -2.07
N LEU A 201 -24.19 7.23 -1.93
CA LEU A 201 -23.64 6.36 -2.97
C LEU A 201 -24.61 5.21 -3.30
N ALA A 202 -25.17 4.54 -2.27
CA ALA A 202 -26.14 3.44 -2.43
C ALA A 202 -27.41 3.92 -3.13
N LEU A 203 -27.98 5.05 -2.70
CA LEU A 203 -29.19 5.62 -3.30
C LEU A 203 -28.93 6.11 -4.73
N SER A 204 -27.77 6.75 -4.97
CA SER A 204 -27.38 7.23 -6.31
C SER A 204 -27.22 6.06 -7.29
N THR A 205 -26.55 4.99 -6.88
CA THR A 205 -26.39 3.79 -7.72
C THR A 205 -27.73 3.10 -7.96
N GLY A 206 -28.57 2.97 -6.94
CA GLY A 206 -29.92 2.42 -7.06
C GLY A 206 -30.78 3.22 -8.06
N LEU A 207 -30.68 4.54 -8.01
CA LEU A 207 -31.41 5.45 -8.90
C LEU A 207 -30.88 5.38 -10.34
N LEU A 208 -29.57 5.55 -10.52
CA LEU A 208 -28.92 5.58 -11.85
C LEU A 208 -29.14 4.26 -12.62
N PHE A 209 -28.95 3.14 -11.94
CA PHE A 209 -29.08 1.82 -12.58
C PHE A 209 -30.51 1.29 -12.56
N GLY A 210 -31.41 1.89 -11.79
CA GLY A 210 -32.85 1.63 -11.82
C GLY A 210 -33.61 2.41 -12.91
N ILE A 211 -33.22 3.66 -13.19
CA ILE A 211 -33.87 4.54 -14.17
C ILE A 211 -33.83 3.95 -15.58
N PHE A 212 -32.65 3.49 -16.04
CA PHE A 212 -32.48 3.03 -17.42
C PHE A 212 -33.40 1.82 -17.75
N PRO A 213 -33.41 0.73 -16.95
CA PRO A 213 -34.35 -0.37 -17.17
C PRO A 213 -35.83 0.06 -17.05
N ALA A 214 -36.12 0.94 -16.09
CA ALA A 214 -37.50 1.41 -15.86
C ALA A 214 -38.02 2.20 -17.07
N LEU A 215 -37.23 3.12 -17.61
CA LEU A 215 -37.59 3.88 -18.82
C LEU A 215 -37.72 2.97 -20.04
N HIS A 216 -36.84 1.97 -20.17
CA HIS A 216 -36.88 1.05 -21.31
C HIS A 216 -38.12 0.14 -21.26
N SER A 217 -38.49 -0.36 -20.07
CA SER A 217 -39.63 -1.24 -19.87
C SER A 217 -40.96 -0.51 -20.06
N THR A 218 -41.04 0.81 -19.78
CA THR A 218 -42.27 1.61 -19.90
C THR A 218 -42.43 2.21 -21.32
N ARG A 219 -41.44 2.09 -22.20
CA ARG A 219 -41.54 2.52 -23.61
C ARG A 219 -42.06 1.42 -24.56
N ALA A 220 -42.43 0.27 -24.02
CA ALA A 220 -42.99 -0.83 -24.85
C ALA A 220 -44.30 -0.33 -25.52
N ASP A 221 -44.25 -0.29 -26.86
CA ASP A 221 -45.43 0.04 -27.67
C ASP A 221 -46.37 -1.17 -27.65
N LEU A 222 -47.66 -0.95 -27.34
CA LEU A 222 -48.71 -2.00 -27.35
C LEU A 222 -48.66 -2.81 -28.65
N ILE A 223 -48.47 -2.12 -29.79
CA ILE A 223 -48.38 -2.75 -31.10
C ILE A 223 -47.18 -3.69 -31.17
N SER A 224 -46.07 -3.34 -30.56
CA SER A 224 -44.84 -4.16 -30.55
C SER A 224 -44.99 -5.40 -29.63
N VAL A 225 -45.77 -5.31 -28.56
CA VAL A 225 -46.06 -6.44 -27.66
C VAL A 225 -46.98 -7.45 -28.36
N ILE A 226 -48.02 -6.98 -29.08
CA ILE A 226 -48.91 -7.82 -29.88
C ILE A 226 -48.15 -8.48 -31.03
N ARG A 227 -47.30 -7.75 -31.74
CA ARG A 227 -46.46 -8.28 -32.84
C ARG A 227 -45.40 -9.27 -32.36
N ALA A 228 -44.89 -9.11 -31.15
CA ALA A 228 -43.92 -10.04 -30.55
C ALA A 228 -44.58 -11.41 -30.26
N GLY A 229 -45.86 -11.40 -29.87
CA GLY A 229 -46.70 -12.60 -29.76
C GLY A 229 -46.90 -13.31 -31.11
N ALA A 230 -46.82 -12.56 -32.22
CA ALA A 230 -46.94 -13.11 -33.59
C ALA A 230 -45.57 -13.57 -34.20
N GLY A 231 -44.51 -13.66 -33.40
CA GLY A 231 -43.21 -14.24 -33.83
C GLY A 231 -42.27 -13.30 -34.56
N GLN A 232 -42.59 -12.00 -34.67
CA GLN A 232 -41.70 -11.04 -35.34
C GLN A 232 -40.75 -10.36 -34.34
N ILE A 233 -39.46 -10.49 -34.55
CA ILE A 233 -38.41 -9.84 -33.74
C ILE A 233 -38.35 -8.34 -34.10
N THR A 234 -38.91 -7.48 -33.26
CA THR A 234 -38.88 -6.04 -33.46
C THR A 234 -37.51 -5.46 -33.10
N GLY A 235 -37.11 -4.34 -33.73
CA GLY A 235 -35.80 -3.72 -33.64
C GLY A 235 -35.32 -3.35 -32.21
N GLY A 236 -36.20 -3.17 -31.24
CA GLY A 236 -35.90 -2.85 -29.85
C GLY A 236 -35.12 -3.96 -29.11
N GLY A 237 -35.35 -5.23 -29.44
CA GLY A 237 -34.65 -6.35 -28.82
C GLY A 237 -33.16 -6.43 -29.15
N ARG A 238 -32.78 -6.00 -30.36
CA ARG A 238 -31.36 -6.02 -30.80
C ARG A 238 -30.52 -4.96 -30.08
N ALA A 239 -31.06 -3.78 -29.82
CA ALA A 239 -30.36 -2.70 -29.12
C ALA A 239 -30.08 -3.09 -27.65
N ALA A 240 -31.10 -3.64 -26.95
CA ALA A 240 -30.96 -4.13 -25.57
C ALA A 240 -29.96 -5.29 -25.47
N SER A 241 -29.95 -6.21 -26.45
CA SER A 241 -28.98 -7.32 -26.49
C SER A 241 -27.56 -6.81 -26.67
N ARG A 242 -27.32 -5.87 -27.60
CA ARG A 242 -26.01 -5.25 -27.83
C ARG A 242 -25.50 -4.52 -26.59
N PHE A 243 -26.39 -3.78 -25.89
CA PHE A 243 -26.04 -3.04 -24.67
C PHE A 243 -25.59 -4.01 -23.56
N ARG A 244 -26.32 -5.11 -23.35
CA ARG A 244 -25.94 -6.14 -22.36
C ARG A 244 -24.59 -6.79 -22.70
N THR A 245 -24.37 -7.12 -23.97
CA THR A 245 -23.09 -7.69 -24.45
C THR A 245 -21.95 -6.71 -24.17
N ALA A 246 -22.15 -5.42 -24.49
CA ALA A 246 -21.15 -4.37 -24.24
C ALA A 246 -20.84 -4.24 -22.74
N LEU A 247 -21.86 -4.27 -21.88
CA LEU A 247 -21.66 -4.21 -20.41
C LEU A 247 -20.82 -5.38 -19.90
N VAL A 248 -21.13 -6.62 -20.35
CA VAL A 248 -20.37 -7.81 -19.93
C VAL A 248 -18.93 -7.75 -20.48
N THR A 249 -18.75 -7.31 -21.73
CA THR A 249 -17.39 -7.15 -22.31
C THR A 249 -16.60 -6.11 -21.51
N ALA A 250 -17.22 -5.00 -21.11
CA ALA A 250 -16.58 -3.99 -20.26
C ALA A 250 -16.24 -4.56 -18.88
N GLN A 251 -17.13 -5.36 -18.26
CA GLN A 251 -16.86 -6.04 -16.99
C GLN A 251 -15.66 -6.99 -17.09
N ILE A 252 -15.58 -7.75 -18.18
CA ILE A 252 -14.44 -8.64 -18.45
C ILE A 252 -13.15 -7.82 -18.56
N ALA A 253 -13.18 -6.68 -19.26
CA ALA A 253 -12.03 -5.79 -19.42
C ALA A 253 -11.58 -5.21 -18.08
N LEU A 254 -12.53 -4.71 -17.27
CA LEU A 254 -12.23 -4.17 -15.94
C LEU A 254 -11.68 -5.25 -15.00
N SER A 255 -12.27 -6.47 -15.04
CA SER A 255 -11.79 -7.60 -14.23
C SER A 255 -10.40 -8.05 -14.65
N MET A 256 -10.09 -8.05 -15.96
CA MET A 256 -8.75 -8.34 -16.48
C MET A 256 -7.73 -7.32 -15.95
N ALA A 257 -8.07 -6.02 -16.02
CA ALA A 257 -7.19 -4.96 -15.52
C ALA A 257 -6.93 -5.10 -14.01
N LEU A 258 -7.96 -5.43 -13.24
CA LEU A 258 -7.82 -5.67 -11.79
C LEU A 258 -7.01 -6.92 -11.47
N LEU A 259 -7.22 -8.02 -12.22
CA LEU A 259 -6.45 -9.27 -12.03
C LEU A 259 -4.96 -9.03 -12.28
N ILE A 260 -4.62 -8.34 -13.36
CA ILE A 260 -3.22 -8.02 -13.69
C ILE A 260 -2.64 -7.12 -12.60
N SER A 261 -3.37 -6.06 -12.21
CA SER A 261 -2.91 -5.12 -11.16
C SER A 261 -2.66 -5.85 -9.84
N ALA A 262 -3.58 -6.70 -9.41
CA ALA A 262 -3.43 -7.51 -8.20
C ALA A 262 -2.25 -8.49 -8.30
N GLY A 263 -2.08 -9.12 -9.46
CA GLY A 263 -0.95 -10.00 -9.74
C GLY A 263 0.40 -9.28 -9.65
N LEU A 264 0.48 -8.05 -10.18
CA LEU A 264 1.69 -7.21 -10.10
C LEU A 264 2.02 -6.87 -8.63
N PHE A 265 1.03 -6.43 -7.84
CA PHE A 265 1.23 -6.12 -6.43
C PHE A 265 1.60 -7.37 -5.61
N LEU A 266 0.95 -8.51 -5.90
CA LEU A 266 1.26 -9.77 -5.21
C LEU A 266 2.69 -10.24 -5.53
N LYS A 267 3.10 -10.19 -6.81
CA LYS A 267 4.47 -10.54 -7.22
C LYS A 267 5.50 -9.58 -6.62
N SER A 268 5.20 -8.29 -6.61
CA SER A 268 6.02 -7.26 -5.94
C SER A 268 6.20 -7.59 -4.45
N LEU A 269 5.13 -7.94 -3.75
CA LEU A 269 5.19 -8.34 -2.33
C LEU A 269 6.05 -9.60 -2.12
N VAL A 270 5.93 -10.59 -3.01
CA VAL A 270 6.77 -11.80 -2.96
C VAL A 270 8.25 -11.44 -3.15
N ASN A 271 8.56 -10.54 -4.10
CA ASN A 271 9.93 -10.07 -4.33
C ASN A 271 10.48 -9.37 -3.08
N VAL A 272 9.71 -8.46 -2.48
CA VAL A 272 10.08 -7.77 -1.23
C VAL A 272 10.33 -8.77 -0.11
N SER A 273 9.45 -9.77 0.03
CA SER A 273 9.55 -10.78 1.10
C SER A 273 10.74 -11.73 0.94
N ARG A 274 11.29 -11.83 -0.26
CA ARG A 274 12.43 -12.71 -0.58
C ARG A 274 13.75 -11.95 -0.73
N THR A 275 13.75 -10.63 -0.54
CA THR A 275 14.96 -9.82 -0.67
C THR A 275 15.97 -10.21 0.41
N ASP A 276 17.21 -10.47 0.00
CA ASP A 276 18.34 -10.66 0.93
C ASP A 276 18.65 -9.31 1.60
N LEU A 277 18.36 -9.21 2.87
CA LEU A 277 18.59 -7.98 3.64
C LEU A 277 20.06 -7.82 4.04
N GLY A 278 20.90 -8.84 3.80
CA GLY A 278 22.31 -8.83 4.21
C GLY A 278 22.50 -9.09 5.71
N PHE A 279 21.42 -9.48 6.42
CA PHE A 279 21.48 -9.87 7.83
C PHE A 279 20.42 -10.94 8.11
N ASP A 280 20.58 -11.68 9.22
CA ASP A 280 19.69 -12.78 9.60
C ASP A 280 18.45 -12.22 10.32
N VAL A 281 17.27 -12.51 9.79
CA VAL A 281 16.00 -12.02 10.34
C VAL A 281 15.41 -13.02 11.36
N ASP A 282 15.53 -14.31 11.10
CA ASP A 282 14.70 -15.34 11.73
C ASP A 282 15.02 -15.59 13.20
N HIS A 283 16.25 -15.36 13.63
CA HIS A 283 16.75 -15.72 14.95
C HIS A 283 17.02 -14.52 15.86
N LEU A 284 16.46 -13.34 15.52
CA LEU A 284 16.72 -12.09 16.26
C LEU A 284 15.45 -11.55 16.92
N ALA A 285 15.57 -11.19 18.20
CA ALA A 285 14.64 -10.31 18.92
C ALA A 285 15.29 -8.94 19.07
N THR A 286 14.48 -7.89 19.14
CA THR A 286 14.95 -6.52 19.36
C THR A 286 14.03 -5.77 20.33
N PHE A 287 14.60 -4.80 21.04
CA PHE A 287 13.87 -3.88 21.92
C PHE A 287 14.72 -2.65 22.18
N ASN A 288 14.08 -1.57 22.64
CA ASN A 288 14.72 -0.30 22.96
C ASN A 288 14.70 -0.02 24.45
N VAL A 289 15.77 0.61 24.93
CA VAL A 289 15.84 1.16 26.30
C VAL A 289 16.36 2.60 26.22
N SER A 290 15.64 3.52 26.88
CA SER A 290 15.92 4.96 26.86
C SER A 290 16.15 5.49 28.29
N PRO A 291 17.25 5.11 28.96
CA PRO A 291 17.42 5.40 30.40
C PRO A 291 17.52 6.89 30.71
N MET A 292 18.01 7.71 29.79
CA MET A 292 18.09 9.16 30.03
C MET A 292 16.70 9.81 30.21
N ARG A 293 15.63 9.18 29.67
CA ARG A 293 14.24 9.61 29.90
C ARG A 293 13.77 9.28 31.33
N SER A 294 14.44 8.32 31.98
CA SER A 294 14.16 7.89 33.36
C SER A 294 15.16 8.47 34.36
N GLY A 295 15.88 9.57 34.00
CA GLY A 295 16.75 10.30 34.90
C GLY A 295 18.18 9.80 35.03
N TYR A 296 18.60 8.87 34.17
CA TYR A 296 19.99 8.44 34.12
C TYR A 296 20.85 9.50 33.40
N ASP A 297 22.02 9.78 33.90
CA ASP A 297 23.03 10.54 33.16
C ASP A 297 23.76 9.61 32.16
N SER A 298 24.59 10.18 31.29
CA SER A 298 25.27 9.42 30.24
C SER A 298 26.23 8.34 30.77
N THR A 299 26.88 8.59 31.89
CA THR A 299 27.82 7.64 32.53
C THR A 299 27.06 6.42 33.07
N ARG A 300 26.03 6.68 33.86
CA ARG A 300 25.16 5.64 34.42
C ARG A 300 24.44 4.86 33.32
N ALA A 301 24.01 5.53 32.24
CA ALA A 301 23.41 4.87 31.10
C ALA A 301 24.38 3.91 30.41
N GLY A 302 25.65 4.30 30.25
CA GLY A 302 26.68 3.43 29.67
C GLY A 302 26.87 2.14 30.49
N VAL A 303 27.00 2.27 31.81
CA VAL A 303 27.14 1.11 32.72
C VAL A 303 25.88 0.21 32.65
N LEU A 304 24.71 0.84 32.59
CA LEU A 304 23.44 0.11 32.47
C LEU A 304 23.38 -0.70 31.17
N TYR A 305 23.78 -0.10 30.03
CA TYR A 305 23.77 -0.81 28.75
C TYR A 305 24.69 -2.03 28.77
N GLU A 306 25.87 -1.90 29.36
CA GLU A 306 26.80 -3.04 29.50
C GLU A 306 26.20 -4.15 30.38
N ARG A 307 25.56 -3.76 31.50
CA ARG A 307 24.86 -4.70 32.38
C ARG A 307 23.72 -5.42 31.63
N ILE A 308 22.92 -4.69 30.84
CA ILE A 308 21.83 -5.28 30.04
C ILE A 308 22.40 -6.31 29.05
N GLU A 309 23.51 -5.98 28.34
CA GLU A 309 24.16 -6.92 27.41
C GLU A 309 24.61 -8.21 28.14
N GLN A 310 25.21 -8.08 29.34
CA GLN A 310 25.68 -9.21 30.14
C GLN A 310 24.52 -10.11 30.63
N GLU A 311 23.47 -9.51 31.18
CA GLU A 311 22.30 -10.24 31.68
C GLU A 311 21.53 -10.93 30.53
N LEU A 312 21.40 -10.26 29.39
CA LEU A 312 20.81 -10.86 28.20
C LEU A 312 21.61 -12.09 27.71
N ALA A 313 22.94 -11.98 27.70
CA ALA A 313 23.82 -13.07 27.28
C ALA A 313 23.72 -14.28 28.19
N ALA A 314 23.30 -14.09 29.46
CA ALA A 314 23.11 -15.17 30.44
C ALA A 314 21.74 -15.85 30.32
N LEU A 315 20.80 -15.31 29.52
CA LEU A 315 19.46 -15.91 29.38
C LEU A 315 19.54 -17.25 28.63
N PRO A 316 18.76 -18.26 29.08
CA PRO A 316 18.73 -19.54 28.38
C PRO A 316 18.28 -19.40 26.91
N GLY A 317 19.01 -20.05 26.01
CA GLY A 317 18.71 -20.03 24.57
C GLY A 317 19.30 -18.85 23.81
N VAL A 318 19.84 -17.84 24.51
CA VAL A 318 20.54 -16.71 23.88
C VAL A 318 21.95 -17.16 23.50
N THR A 319 22.38 -16.82 22.28
CA THR A 319 23.69 -17.17 21.76
C THR A 319 24.63 -15.96 21.66
N GLN A 320 24.07 -14.79 21.30
CA GLN A 320 24.83 -13.55 21.14
C GLN A 320 23.91 -12.38 21.44
N VAL A 321 24.50 -11.28 21.92
CA VAL A 321 23.83 -10.02 22.21
C VAL A 321 24.68 -8.88 21.69
N THR A 322 24.03 -7.87 21.13
CA THR A 322 24.65 -6.61 20.75
C THR A 322 23.62 -5.49 20.84
N SER A 323 24.06 -4.29 20.52
CA SER A 323 23.20 -3.10 20.57
C SER A 323 23.53 -2.15 19.42
N GLY A 324 22.61 -1.22 19.12
CA GLY A 324 22.81 -0.19 18.10
C GLY A 324 21.93 1.01 18.35
N LEU A 325 22.38 2.17 17.91
CA LEU A 325 21.66 3.44 18.09
C LEU A 325 20.46 3.53 17.15
N VAL A 326 20.62 3.12 15.91
CA VAL A 326 19.59 3.20 14.88
C VAL A 326 19.04 1.79 14.63
N PRO A 327 17.75 1.57 14.83
CA PRO A 327 17.18 0.24 14.65
C PRO A 327 17.11 -0.15 13.16
N LEU A 328 17.44 -1.41 12.87
CA LEU A 328 17.43 -1.96 11.53
C LEU A 328 16.00 -1.98 10.94
N VAL A 329 15.86 -1.59 9.70
CA VAL A 329 14.63 -1.60 8.88
C VAL A 329 13.40 -1.07 9.63
N SER A 330 13.58 0.06 10.30
CA SER A 330 12.53 0.72 11.08
C SER A 330 12.01 2.01 10.43
N GLY A 331 12.52 2.37 9.24
CA GLY A 331 12.25 3.65 8.60
C GLY A 331 13.15 4.78 9.08
N ASN A 332 13.94 4.57 10.13
CA ASN A 332 14.87 5.57 10.65
C ASN A 332 16.08 5.73 9.73
N ASN A 333 16.49 6.98 9.52
CA ASN A 333 17.41 7.33 8.45
C ASN A 333 18.39 8.43 8.92
N TRP A 334 19.46 8.02 9.59
CA TRP A 334 20.45 8.95 10.14
C TRP A 334 21.67 8.99 9.24
N GLY A 335 22.18 10.20 9.00
CA GLY A 335 23.37 10.38 8.16
C GLY A 335 24.15 11.63 8.53
N ASN A 336 25.43 11.60 8.22
CA ASN A 336 26.34 12.71 8.42
C ASN A 336 27.23 12.85 7.18
N ASP A 337 27.74 14.05 6.95
CA ASP A 337 28.82 14.27 6.00
C ASP A 337 30.13 13.74 6.61
N VAL A 338 30.93 13.07 5.80
CA VAL A 338 32.20 12.51 6.20
C VAL A 338 33.31 13.02 5.25
N ARG A 339 34.53 13.11 5.76
CA ARG A 339 35.72 13.24 4.89
C ARG A 339 36.44 11.91 4.91
N VAL A 340 36.94 11.49 3.76
CA VAL A 340 37.58 10.19 3.59
C VAL A 340 38.94 10.41 2.90
N GLN A 341 39.95 9.75 3.39
CA GLN A 341 41.32 9.81 2.86
C GLN A 341 41.32 9.49 1.35
N GLY A 342 41.88 10.39 0.55
CA GLY A 342 41.96 10.23 -0.89
C GLY A 342 40.72 10.65 -1.68
N PHE A 343 39.63 11.02 -1.01
CA PHE A 343 38.40 11.49 -1.68
C PHE A 343 38.43 13.02 -1.77
N GLN A 344 38.20 13.55 -2.97
CA GLN A 344 38.21 15.00 -3.19
C GLN A 344 36.93 15.62 -2.66
N HIS A 345 37.09 16.63 -1.82
CA HIS A 345 35.98 17.44 -1.28
C HIS A 345 35.90 18.75 -2.04
N GLY A 346 34.72 19.27 -2.18
CA GLY A 346 34.50 20.52 -2.85
C GLY A 346 33.04 20.97 -2.79
N PRO A 347 32.75 22.17 -3.30
CA PRO A 347 31.37 22.63 -3.38
C PRO A 347 30.51 21.63 -4.16
N ASP A 348 29.35 21.32 -3.62
CA ASP A 348 28.34 20.43 -4.20
C ASP A 348 28.73 18.96 -4.29
N VAL A 349 29.89 18.54 -3.75
CA VAL A 349 30.22 17.11 -3.66
C VAL A 349 29.42 16.48 -2.55
N ASP A 350 28.67 15.42 -2.87
CA ASP A 350 27.86 14.69 -1.88
C ASP A 350 28.78 13.81 -1.02
N ALA A 351 29.10 14.30 0.17
CA ALA A 351 29.91 13.59 1.16
C ALA A 351 29.08 12.89 2.22
N ASN A 352 27.74 12.82 2.05
CA ASN A 352 26.86 12.24 3.05
C ASN A 352 26.95 10.71 3.06
N SER A 353 26.93 10.13 4.25
CA SER A 353 26.86 8.69 4.47
C SER A 353 25.90 8.41 5.62
N ARG A 354 25.19 7.29 5.54
CA ARG A 354 24.40 6.79 6.67
C ARG A 354 25.36 6.29 7.76
N PHE A 355 24.90 6.29 9.00
CA PHE A 355 25.70 5.78 10.09
C PHE A 355 24.87 5.07 11.15
N ASN A 356 25.53 4.22 11.92
CA ASN A 356 25.01 3.67 13.16
C ASN A 356 26.15 3.56 14.18
N ALA A 357 25.83 3.77 15.45
CA ALA A 357 26.75 3.49 16.54
C ALA A 357 26.34 2.13 17.13
N VAL A 358 27.23 1.15 17.10
CA VAL A 358 26.87 -0.24 17.36
C VAL A 358 27.74 -0.85 18.47
N GLY A 359 27.28 -1.93 19.05
CA GLY A 359 27.98 -2.69 20.09
C GLY A 359 29.05 -3.61 19.52
N ALA A 360 29.78 -4.25 20.41
CA ALA A 360 30.73 -5.31 20.05
C ALA A 360 30.00 -6.47 19.38
N SER A 361 30.69 -7.16 18.47
CA SER A 361 30.17 -8.34 17.74
C SER A 361 28.84 -8.07 17.01
N TYR A 362 28.63 -6.82 16.55
CA TYR A 362 27.37 -6.42 15.90
C TYR A 362 27.11 -7.22 14.63
N LEU A 363 28.15 -7.37 13.78
CA LEU A 363 28.01 -8.09 12.51
C LEU A 363 27.72 -9.58 12.75
N ALA A 364 28.46 -10.21 13.65
CA ALA A 364 28.27 -11.62 14.00
C ALA A 364 26.87 -11.85 14.60
N THR A 365 26.43 -10.96 15.51
CA THR A 365 25.12 -11.07 16.17
C THR A 365 23.98 -10.91 15.17
N THR A 366 24.07 -9.92 14.26
CA THR A 366 23.03 -9.67 13.27
C THR A 366 23.14 -10.59 12.04
N GLY A 367 24.25 -11.31 11.87
CA GLY A 367 24.49 -12.17 10.70
C GLY A 367 25.00 -11.41 9.48
N MET A 368 25.46 -10.17 9.65
CA MET A 368 26.07 -9.38 8.56
C MET A 368 27.46 -9.94 8.25
N LYS A 369 27.83 -9.97 6.98
CA LYS A 369 29.07 -10.57 6.52
C LYS A 369 30.21 -9.56 6.49
N LEU A 370 31.27 -9.79 7.27
CA LEU A 370 32.52 -9.07 7.18
C LEU A 370 33.29 -9.60 5.95
N LEU A 371 33.77 -8.71 5.10
CA LEU A 371 34.54 -9.04 3.88
C LEU A 371 36.07 -8.98 4.12
N SER A 372 36.51 -7.96 4.87
CA SER A 372 37.93 -7.81 5.21
C SER A 372 38.08 -7.01 6.50
N GLY A 373 39.22 -7.15 7.14
CA GLY A 373 39.52 -6.46 8.39
C GLY A 373 38.97 -7.20 9.62
N ARG A 374 38.56 -6.43 10.64
CA ARG A 374 38.03 -6.98 11.89
C ARG A 374 36.72 -6.32 12.33
N GLU A 375 36.03 -7.03 13.17
CA GLU A 375 34.82 -6.53 13.84
C GLU A 375 35.19 -5.72 15.10
N PHE A 376 34.21 -4.98 15.63
CA PHE A 376 34.38 -4.27 16.91
C PHE A 376 34.36 -5.25 18.07
N THR A 377 35.16 -4.92 19.07
CA THR A 377 35.27 -5.67 20.32
C THR A 377 35.03 -4.73 21.51
N THR A 378 35.00 -5.26 22.72
CA THR A 378 34.81 -4.48 23.94
C THR A 378 35.98 -3.53 24.26
N VAL A 379 37.15 -3.73 23.61
CA VAL A 379 38.28 -2.80 23.78
C VAL A 379 38.16 -1.54 22.93
N ASP A 380 37.27 -1.51 21.94
CA ASP A 380 36.98 -0.32 21.11
C ASP A 380 36.06 0.63 21.89
N ARG A 381 36.57 1.33 22.91
CA ARG A 381 35.86 2.20 23.84
C ARG A 381 36.54 3.56 24.00
N ASP A 382 35.96 4.43 24.79
CA ASP A 382 36.51 5.75 25.03
C ASP A 382 38.00 5.64 25.51
N GLY A 383 38.84 6.50 24.96
CA GLY A 383 40.27 6.48 25.19
C GLY A 383 41.06 5.58 24.25
N SER A 384 40.41 4.69 23.47
CA SER A 384 41.09 3.91 22.42
C SER A 384 41.08 4.67 21.09
N ALA A 385 41.93 4.19 20.11
CA ALA A 385 41.92 4.74 18.76
C ALA A 385 40.52 4.64 18.14
N LYS A 386 40.04 5.73 17.56
CA LYS A 386 38.70 5.77 16.93
C LYS A 386 38.66 4.86 15.70
N VAL A 387 37.64 4.04 15.59
CA VAL A 387 37.54 3.06 14.52
C VAL A 387 36.16 3.07 13.86
N ALA A 388 36.12 2.65 12.59
CA ALA A 388 34.88 2.50 11.84
C ALA A 388 34.88 1.23 11.01
N ILE A 389 33.69 0.67 10.74
CA ILE A 389 33.46 -0.37 9.75
C ILE A 389 32.57 0.24 8.67
N VAL A 390 32.90 0.00 7.40
CA VAL A 390 32.17 0.57 6.26
C VAL A 390 31.58 -0.56 5.38
N ASN A 391 30.51 -0.25 4.63
CA ASN A 391 29.96 -1.21 3.67
C ASN A 391 30.53 -0.99 2.26
N GLU A 392 30.25 -1.92 1.33
CA GLU A 392 30.68 -1.85 -0.07
C GLU A 392 30.18 -0.57 -0.76
N ALA A 393 28.96 -0.13 -0.46
CA ALA A 393 28.38 1.10 -1.04
C ALA A 393 29.17 2.35 -0.60
N PHE A 394 29.65 2.37 0.66
CA PHE A 394 30.55 3.42 1.17
C PHE A 394 31.88 3.37 0.42
N ALA A 395 32.50 2.19 0.35
CA ALA A 395 33.79 2.02 -0.32
C ALA A 395 33.73 2.43 -1.81
N LYS A 396 32.60 2.12 -2.47
CA LYS A 396 32.33 2.53 -3.86
C LYS A 396 32.20 4.05 -3.99
N LYS A 397 31.36 4.67 -3.13
CA LYS A 397 31.08 6.12 -3.16
C LYS A 397 32.36 6.93 -2.95
N PHE A 398 33.20 6.52 -2.01
CA PHE A 398 34.41 7.27 -1.61
C PHE A 398 35.67 6.77 -2.31
N ASN A 399 35.53 5.99 -3.39
CA ASN A 399 36.64 5.51 -4.25
C ASN A 399 37.69 4.69 -3.51
N LEU A 400 37.29 3.93 -2.48
CA LEU A 400 38.22 3.10 -1.70
C LEU A 400 38.41 1.69 -2.29
N GLY A 401 37.46 1.22 -3.09
CA GLY A 401 37.49 -0.13 -3.67
C GLY A 401 37.53 -1.21 -2.59
N THR A 402 38.40 -2.19 -2.76
CA THR A 402 38.65 -3.27 -1.79
C THR A 402 39.63 -2.89 -0.68
N ASP A 403 40.33 -1.77 -0.83
CA ASP A 403 41.42 -1.32 0.06
C ASP A 403 40.93 -0.29 1.09
N ALA A 404 39.70 -0.43 1.52
CA ALA A 404 39.09 0.47 2.51
C ALA A 404 39.73 0.32 3.90
N VAL A 405 40.13 -0.89 4.28
CA VAL A 405 40.70 -1.17 5.60
C VAL A 405 42.11 -0.53 5.71
N GLY A 406 42.34 0.16 6.83
CA GLY A 406 43.57 0.90 7.09
C GLY A 406 43.49 2.38 6.69
N LYS A 407 42.53 2.78 5.85
CA LYS A 407 42.32 4.19 5.49
C LYS A 407 41.68 4.96 6.65
N PHE A 408 41.77 6.27 6.58
CA PHE A 408 41.23 7.15 7.62
C PHE A 408 40.06 7.98 7.11
N MET A 409 39.16 8.32 8.02
CA MET A 409 38.03 9.18 7.75
C MET A 409 37.78 10.12 8.94
N SER A 410 36.95 11.15 8.73
CA SER A 410 36.47 11.99 9.81
C SER A 410 34.94 11.84 9.93
N LEU A 411 34.42 12.08 11.12
CA LEU A 411 32.98 12.08 11.38
C LEU A 411 32.47 13.53 11.34
N SER A 412 31.23 13.72 10.89
CA SER A 412 30.53 15.01 10.88
C SER A 412 31.28 16.12 10.13
N GLY A 413 32.03 15.75 9.09
CA GLY A 413 32.74 16.71 8.23
C GLY A 413 33.93 17.40 8.87
N ALA A 414 34.42 16.93 10.01
CA ALA A 414 35.62 17.49 10.66
C ALA A 414 36.87 17.40 9.75
N ASP A 415 37.78 18.33 9.91
CA ASP A 415 38.98 18.39 9.06
C ASP A 415 40.03 17.30 9.38
N SER A 416 40.08 16.86 10.64
CA SER A 416 41.04 15.83 11.08
C SER A 416 40.53 14.43 10.68
N LEU A 417 41.35 13.65 9.99
CA LEU A 417 41.10 12.24 9.66
C LEU A 417 41.56 11.37 10.83
N ASP A 418 40.77 11.27 11.89
CA ASP A 418 41.15 10.63 13.15
C ASP A 418 40.46 9.27 13.40
N VAL A 419 39.64 8.80 12.46
CA VAL A 419 38.88 7.54 12.58
C VAL A 419 39.47 6.54 11.55
N GLN A 420 40.02 5.45 12.03
CA GLN A 420 40.58 4.41 11.16
C GLN A 420 39.49 3.42 10.73
N ILE A 421 39.40 3.13 9.43
CA ILE A 421 38.52 2.07 8.91
C ILE A 421 39.18 0.72 9.22
N VAL A 422 38.58 -0.08 10.10
CA VAL A 422 39.13 -1.37 10.54
C VAL A 422 38.42 -2.56 9.90
N GLY A 423 37.29 -2.34 9.25
CA GLY A 423 36.56 -3.42 8.60
C GLY A 423 35.76 -2.96 7.39
N LEU A 424 35.61 -3.86 6.42
CA LEU A 424 34.73 -3.70 5.24
C LEU A 424 33.71 -4.82 5.30
N MET A 425 32.41 -4.45 5.30
CA MET A 425 31.31 -5.40 5.35
C MET A 425 30.55 -5.44 4.03
N LYS A 426 29.87 -6.55 3.76
CA LYS A 426 28.92 -6.70 2.65
C LYS A 426 27.76 -5.71 2.83
N ASN A 427 27.20 -5.27 1.73
CA ASN A 427 26.01 -4.40 1.75
C ASN A 427 24.86 -5.06 2.51
N SER A 428 24.20 -4.30 3.37
CA SER A 428 23.02 -4.73 4.15
C SER A 428 21.96 -3.64 4.19
N ALA A 429 20.71 -4.04 4.30
CA ALA A 429 19.58 -3.10 4.44
C ALA A 429 19.75 -2.28 5.74
N TYR A 430 19.43 -1.00 5.67
CA TYR A 430 19.59 -0.08 6.80
C TYR A 430 18.25 0.38 7.36
N SER A 431 17.57 1.28 6.67
CA SER A 431 16.30 1.85 7.17
C SER A 431 15.06 1.16 6.61
N GLU A 432 15.16 0.61 5.41
CA GLU A 432 14.02 0.03 4.69
C GLU A 432 14.40 -1.30 4.05
N VAL A 433 13.39 -2.16 3.88
CA VAL A 433 13.53 -3.43 3.15
C VAL A 433 13.72 -3.15 1.65
N LYS A 434 13.08 -2.09 1.15
CA LYS A 434 13.10 -1.70 -0.27
C LYS A 434 14.09 -0.57 -0.51
N GLY A 435 14.61 -0.50 -1.71
CA GLY A 435 15.47 0.59 -2.14
C GLY A 435 16.93 0.20 -2.32
N GLU A 436 17.71 1.19 -2.66
CA GLU A 436 19.17 1.02 -2.80
C GLU A 436 19.82 1.02 -1.43
N ILE A 437 20.78 0.15 -1.24
CA ILE A 437 21.57 0.11 -0.01
C ILE A 437 22.49 1.34 0.01
N PRO A 438 22.36 2.21 1.00
CA PRO A 438 23.13 3.45 1.03
C PRO A 438 24.57 3.22 1.46
N PRO A 439 25.48 4.17 1.15
CA PRO A 439 26.76 4.24 1.83
C PRO A 439 26.52 4.29 3.35
N LEU A 440 27.18 3.40 4.08
CA LEU A 440 26.93 3.20 5.50
C LEU A 440 28.24 2.92 6.23
N TYR A 441 28.42 3.58 7.37
CA TYR A 441 29.49 3.27 8.28
C TYR A 441 28.95 3.01 9.69
N PHE A 442 29.66 2.16 10.41
CA PHE A 442 29.42 1.88 11.83
C PHE A 442 30.58 2.41 12.66
N THR A 443 30.27 2.87 13.88
CA THR A 443 31.25 3.22 14.93
C THR A 443 30.88 2.48 16.22
N PRO A 444 31.82 2.19 17.11
CA PRO A 444 31.45 1.62 18.42
C PRO A 444 30.73 2.68 19.26
N TRP A 445 29.55 2.34 19.79
CA TRP A 445 28.84 3.28 20.68
C TRP A 445 29.66 3.58 21.95
N ARG A 446 30.53 2.66 22.34
CA ARG A 446 31.40 2.82 23.51
C ARG A 446 32.49 3.90 23.33
N GLN A 447 32.74 4.34 22.10
CA GLN A 447 33.64 5.46 21.80
C GLN A 447 32.96 6.82 21.86
N ASP A 448 31.64 6.85 22.10
CA ASP A 448 30.85 8.08 22.24
C ASP A 448 29.95 7.97 23.48
N GLY A 449 30.33 8.63 24.54
CA GLY A 449 29.70 8.52 25.85
C GLY A 449 28.32 9.13 25.99
N THR A 450 27.68 9.59 24.91
CA THR A 450 26.42 10.37 25.02
C THR A 450 25.24 9.69 24.35
N ARG A 451 25.08 8.38 24.52
CA ARG A 451 23.94 7.67 23.91
C ARG A 451 22.71 7.74 24.81
N SER A 452 21.65 8.34 24.28
CA SER A 452 20.38 8.55 25.02
C SER A 452 19.50 7.30 25.04
N SER A 453 19.61 6.46 24.02
CA SER A 453 18.86 5.21 23.90
C SER A 453 19.65 4.23 23.03
N LEU A 454 19.47 2.93 23.26
CA LEU A 454 20.01 1.87 22.41
C LEU A 454 18.96 0.80 22.14
N PHE A 455 18.99 0.26 20.93
CA PHE A 455 18.24 -0.93 20.52
C PHE A 455 19.13 -2.14 20.74
N PHE A 456 18.65 -3.12 21.48
CA PHE A 456 19.33 -4.38 21.74
C PHE A 456 18.89 -5.42 20.74
N TYR A 457 19.83 -6.23 20.28
CA TYR A 457 19.61 -7.37 19.38
C TYR A 457 20.03 -8.62 20.12
N VAL A 458 19.11 -9.56 20.24
CA VAL A 458 19.30 -10.82 20.98
C VAL A 458 19.15 -11.96 19.98
N ARG A 459 20.24 -12.66 19.70
CA ARG A 459 20.25 -13.84 18.84
C ARG A 459 19.96 -15.08 19.68
N THR A 460 19.03 -15.90 19.19
CA THR A 460 18.56 -17.10 19.91
C THR A 460 18.67 -18.35 19.05
N LYS A 461 18.81 -19.51 19.69
CA LYS A 461 18.70 -20.83 19.04
C LYS A 461 17.24 -21.23 18.82
N GLN A 462 16.35 -20.78 19.69
CA GLN A 462 14.92 -21.04 19.69
C GLN A 462 14.18 -19.92 18.94
N PRO A 463 12.90 -20.09 18.62
CA PRO A 463 12.12 -19.00 18.03
C PRO A 463 12.19 -17.74 18.91
N PRO A 464 12.53 -16.58 18.33
CA PRO A 464 12.80 -15.37 19.14
C PRO A 464 11.59 -14.90 19.96
N ALA A 465 10.37 -15.30 19.60
CA ALA A 465 9.17 -14.99 20.38
C ALA A 465 9.21 -15.57 21.81
N GLU A 466 9.94 -16.65 22.03
CA GLU A 466 10.04 -17.31 23.35
C GLU A 466 10.88 -16.48 24.32
N VAL A 467 11.88 -15.76 23.84
CA VAL A 467 12.77 -14.97 24.70
C VAL A 467 12.14 -13.62 25.12
N LEU A 468 11.08 -13.15 24.45
CA LEU A 468 10.50 -11.81 24.73
C LEU A 468 10.03 -11.68 26.18
N ARG A 469 9.40 -12.74 26.74
CA ARG A 469 8.96 -12.73 28.15
C ARG A 469 10.14 -12.68 29.12
N SER A 470 11.20 -13.45 28.82
CA SER A 470 12.41 -13.49 29.65
C SER A 470 13.11 -12.12 29.66
N ILE A 471 13.16 -11.45 28.52
CA ILE A 471 13.69 -10.07 28.40
C ILE A 471 12.90 -9.15 29.32
N THR A 472 11.57 -9.18 29.28
CA THR A 472 10.71 -8.31 30.11
C THR A 472 10.95 -8.58 31.60
N THR A 473 11.04 -9.84 32.00
CA THR A 473 11.27 -10.24 33.39
C THR A 473 12.66 -9.80 33.86
N MET A 474 13.69 -10.06 33.05
CA MET A 474 15.07 -9.66 33.35
C MET A 474 15.20 -8.15 33.49
N MET A 475 14.59 -7.36 32.61
CA MET A 475 14.62 -5.90 32.68
C MET A 475 13.97 -5.36 33.95
N LYS A 476 12.85 -5.96 34.38
CA LYS A 476 12.20 -5.59 35.67
C LYS A 476 13.09 -5.90 36.87
N THR A 477 13.95 -6.92 36.79
CA THR A 477 14.92 -7.24 37.85
C THR A 477 16.08 -6.21 37.87
N ILE A 478 16.50 -5.72 36.69
CA ILE A 478 17.56 -4.69 36.61
C ILE A 478 17.05 -3.36 37.15
N ASP A 479 15.91 -2.88 36.66
CA ASP A 479 15.27 -1.65 37.12
C ASP A 479 13.78 -1.64 36.68
N PRO A 480 12.85 -1.79 37.64
CA PRO A 480 11.41 -1.81 37.31
C PRO A 480 10.85 -0.48 36.80
N THR A 481 11.61 0.62 36.90
CA THR A 481 11.18 1.95 36.43
C THR A 481 11.53 2.20 34.96
N LEU A 482 12.37 1.33 34.37
CA LEU A 482 12.79 1.46 32.95
C LEU A 482 11.80 0.75 32.02
N PRO A 483 11.10 1.50 31.17
CA PRO A 483 10.23 0.84 30.19
C PRO A 483 11.07 0.11 29.11
N VAL A 484 10.64 -1.09 28.79
CA VAL A 484 11.11 -1.83 27.60
C VAL A 484 10.23 -1.37 26.44
N GLU A 485 10.82 -0.64 25.52
CA GLU A 485 10.11 -0.05 24.39
C GLU A 485 10.31 -0.93 23.16
N ASP A 486 9.29 -1.05 22.32
CA ASP A 486 9.36 -1.65 20.98
C ASP A 486 9.90 -3.10 20.97
N LEU A 487 9.52 -3.90 21.98
CA LEU A 487 9.95 -5.30 22.11
C LEU A 487 9.23 -6.18 21.09
N LYS A 488 9.99 -6.74 20.15
CA LYS A 488 9.45 -7.54 19.05
C LYS A 488 10.53 -8.46 18.45
N THR A 489 10.10 -9.34 17.55
CA THR A 489 11.04 -10.14 16.74
C THR A 489 11.41 -9.40 15.45
N MET A 490 12.58 -9.69 14.88
CA MET A 490 12.98 -9.09 13.60
C MET A 490 12.03 -9.45 12.45
N PRO A 491 11.47 -10.68 12.36
CA PRO A 491 10.41 -10.92 11.36
C PRO A 491 9.22 -9.98 11.51
N GLN A 492 8.84 -9.62 12.74
CA GLN A 492 7.77 -8.64 12.98
C GLN A 492 8.20 -7.23 12.51
N GLN A 493 9.41 -6.80 12.82
CA GLN A 493 9.99 -5.52 12.38
C GLN A 493 9.96 -5.39 10.85
N VAL A 494 10.40 -6.45 10.14
CA VAL A 494 10.36 -6.50 8.68
C VAL A 494 8.91 -6.41 8.16
N ARG A 495 7.98 -7.15 8.77
CA ARG A 495 6.56 -7.10 8.39
C ARG A 495 5.95 -5.71 8.57
N GLU A 496 6.34 -4.99 9.62
CA GLU A 496 5.89 -3.62 9.88
C GLU A 496 6.46 -2.63 8.85
N ASN A 497 7.71 -2.81 8.44
CA ASN A 497 8.34 -1.98 7.42
C ASN A 497 7.63 -2.09 6.06
N VAL A 498 7.17 -3.30 5.68
CA VAL A 498 6.48 -3.54 4.40
C VAL A 498 4.95 -3.59 4.56
N PHE A 499 4.43 -3.00 5.63
CA PHE A 499 2.99 -3.03 5.96
C PHE A 499 2.11 -2.47 4.82
N LEU A 500 2.50 -1.33 4.24
CA LEU A 500 1.73 -0.70 3.15
C LEU A 500 1.67 -1.61 1.91
N ASP A 501 2.77 -2.27 1.56
CA ASP A 501 2.82 -3.21 0.44
C ASP A 501 1.90 -4.42 0.66
N ARG A 502 1.91 -4.95 1.87
CA ARG A 502 1.04 -6.07 2.27
C ARG A 502 -0.43 -5.65 2.19
N MET A 503 -0.75 -4.47 2.70
CA MET A 503 -2.13 -3.94 2.68
C MET A 503 -2.62 -3.77 1.24
N ILE A 504 -1.84 -3.12 0.38
CA ILE A 504 -2.19 -2.90 -1.04
C ILE A 504 -2.38 -4.26 -1.74
N SER A 505 -1.43 -5.16 -1.60
CA SER A 505 -1.46 -6.48 -2.25
C SER A 505 -2.68 -7.30 -1.81
N THR A 506 -2.97 -7.34 -0.50
CA THR A 506 -4.10 -8.09 0.06
C THR A 506 -5.44 -7.50 -0.43
N MET A 507 -5.59 -6.16 -0.34
CA MET A 507 -6.82 -5.49 -0.78
C MET A 507 -7.02 -5.64 -2.29
N ALA A 508 -5.98 -5.42 -3.09
CA ALA A 508 -6.05 -5.56 -4.55
C ALA A 508 -6.43 -7.00 -4.94
N SER A 509 -5.85 -8.01 -4.27
CA SER A 509 -6.17 -9.43 -4.53
C SER A 509 -7.62 -9.76 -4.17
N ALA A 510 -8.10 -9.28 -3.02
CA ALA A 510 -9.49 -9.48 -2.59
C ALA A 510 -10.47 -8.84 -3.59
N PHE A 511 -10.19 -7.61 -4.00
CA PHE A 511 -11.02 -6.90 -4.98
C PHE A 511 -10.96 -7.54 -6.38
N ALA A 512 -9.80 -8.02 -6.82
CA ALA A 512 -9.66 -8.72 -8.10
C ALA A 512 -10.44 -10.04 -8.10
N LEU A 513 -10.39 -10.78 -6.99
CA LEU A 513 -11.20 -12.00 -6.82
C LEU A 513 -12.69 -11.67 -6.91
N LEU A 514 -13.14 -10.66 -6.16
CA LEU A 514 -14.54 -10.21 -6.16
C LEU A 514 -14.99 -9.76 -7.56
N ALA A 515 -14.16 -8.94 -8.24
CA ALA A 515 -14.43 -8.48 -9.60
C ALA A 515 -14.57 -9.64 -10.59
N THR A 516 -13.71 -10.64 -10.47
CA THR A 516 -13.68 -11.82 -11.32
C THR A 516 -14.95 -12.68 -11.11
N LEU A 517 -15.35 -12.87 -9.85
CA LEU A 517 -16.60 -13.57 -9.50
C LEU A 517 -17.82 -12.82 -10.06
N LEU A 518 -17.85 -11.49 -9.88
CA LEU A 518 -18.93 -10.65 -10.41
C LEU A 518 -18.99 -10.69 -11.94
N ALA A 519 -17.86 -10.70 -12.63
CA ALA A 519 -17.82 -10.81 -14.10
C ALA A 519 -18.32 -12.19 -14.55
N GLY A 520 -17.97 -13.25 -13.83
CA GLY A 520 -18.49 -14.60 -14.08
C GLY A 520 -20.00 -14.68 -13.93
N VAL A 521 -20.54 -14.09 -12.84
CA VAL A 521 -22.01 -14.04 -12.60
C VAL A 521 -22.70 -13.22 -13.69
N GLY A 522 -22.12 -12.07 -14.09
CA GLY A 522 -22.67 -11.22 -15.15
C GLY A 522 -22.70 -11.95 -16.49
N LEU A 523 -21.62 -12.62 -16.85
CA LEU A 523 -21.51 -13.41 -18.07
C LEU A 523 -22.55 -14.56 -18.07
N TYR A 524 -22.64 -15.30 -16.95
CA TYR A 524 -23.64 -16.36 -16.79
C TYR A 524 -25.06 -15.81 -16.98
N GLY A 525 -25.39 -14.69 -16.34
CA GLY A 525 -26.72 -14.08 -16.41
C GLY A 525 -27.11 -13.67 -17.83
N VAL A 526 -26.19 -13.02 -18.56
CA VAL A 526 -26.45 -12.57 -19.94
C VAL A 526 -26.60 -13.78 -20.89
N LEU A 527 -25.75 -14.80 -20.72
CA LEU A 527 -25.82 -16.01 -21.54
C LEU A 527 -27.11 -16.83 -21.26
N ALA A 528 -27.47 -17.01 -20.00
CA ALA A 528 -28.70 -17.72 -19.60
C ALA A 528 -29.94 -17.03 -20.20
N TYR A 529 -29.98 -15.69 -20.13
CA TYR A 529 -31.03 -14.89 -20.73
C TYR A 529 -31.04 -15.02 -22.28
N SER A 530 -29.85 -14.93 -22.92
CA SER A 530 -29.72 -15.04 -24.37
C SER A 530 -30.21 -16.39 -24.88
N VAL A 531 -29.89 -17.48 -24.17
CA VAL A 531 -30.35 -18.83 -24.45
C VAL A 531 -31.89 -18.91 -24.32
N ALA A 532 -32.45 -18.36 -23.23
CA ALA A 532 -33.90 -18.37 -23.00
C ALA A 532 -34.67 -17.64 -24.11
N GLN A 533 -34.15 -16.49 -24.58
CA GLN A 533 -34.77 -15.75 -25.69
C GLN A 533 -34.69 -16.49 -27.04
N ARG A 534 -33.71 -17.34 -27.21
CA ARG A 534 -33.51 -18.08 -28.48
C ARG A 534 -33.95 -19.55 -28.40
N THR A 535 -34.72 -19.92 -27.37
CA THR A 535 -35.13 -21.32 -27.12
C THR A 535 -35.90 -21.87 -28.34
N ARG A 536 -36.83 -21.08 -28.93
CA ARG A 536 -37.56 -21.47 -30.14
C ARG A 536 -36.65 -21.65 -31.37
N GLU A 537 -35.72 -20.69 -31.60
CA GLU A 537 -34.71 -20.76 -32.68
C GLU A 537 -33.84 -22.00 -32.51
N ILE A 538 -33.39 -22.28 -31.29
CA ILE A 538 -32.55 -23.45 -30.95
C ILE A 538 -33.39 -24.73 -31.16
N GLY A 539 -34.65 -24.74 -30.73
CA GLY A 539 -35.56 -25.88 -30.90
C GLY A 539 -35.78 -26.22 -32.38
N VAL A 540 -36.03 -25.21 -33.23
CA VAL A 540 -36.17 -25.38 -34.69
C VAL A 540 -34.90 -25.98 -35.29
N ARG A 541 -33.71 -25.46 -34.91
CA ARG A 541 -32.43 -25.98 -35.40
C ARG A 541 -32.22 -27.44 -34.99
N MET A 542 -32.60 -27.81 -33.76
CA MET A 542 -32.48 -29.17 -33.24
C MET A 542 -33.49 -30.11 -33.95
N ALA A 543 -34.71 -29.64 -34.21
CA ALA A 543 -35.71 -30.38 -34.99
C ALA A 543 -35.25 -30.64 -36.44
N LEU A 544 -34.44 -29.71 -37.01
CA LEU A 544 -33.83 -29.84 -38.33
C LEU A 544 -32.52 -30.65 -38.31
N GLY A 545 -32.16 -31.31 -37.19
CA GLY A 545 -31.02 -32.20 -37.07
C GLY A 545 -29.72 -31.56 -36.55
N ALA A 546 -29.77 -30.37 -36.00
CA ALA A 546 -28.55 -29.77 -35.37
C ALA A 546 -28.18 -30.53 -34.10
N ASP A 547 -26.93 -31.05 -34.06
CA ASP A 547 -26.37 -31.72 -32.88
C ASP A 547 -26.20 -30.72 -31.69
N GLY A 548 -26.44 -31.23 -30.49
CA GLY A 548 -26.21 -30.48 -29.24
C GLY A 548 -24.79 -29.91 -29.10
N ALA A 549 -23.78 -30.56 -29.71
CA ALA A 549 -22.40 -30.04 -29.76
C ALA A 549 -22.32 -28.73 -30.56
N ARG A 550 -23.03 -28.63 -31.69
CA ARG A 550 -23.09 -27.40 -32.51
C ARG A 550 -23.76 -26.24 -31.75
N VAL A 551 -24.81 -26.55 -31.00
CA VAL A 551 -25.52 -25.56 -30.15
C VAL A 551 -24.58 -25.06 -29.05
N ARG A 552 -23.88 -25.98 -28.33
CA ARG A 552 -22.87 -25.61 -27.32
C ARG A 552 -21.78 -24.74 -27.95
N GLY A 553 -21.28 -25.12 -29.12
CA GLY A 553 -20.23 -24.38 -29.86
C GLY A 553 -20.65 -22.95 -30.18
N LEU A 554 -21.91 -22.73 -30.55
CA LEU A 554 -22.42 -21.39 -30.85
C LEU A 554 -22.43 -20.49 -29.63
N VAL A 555 -22.86 -21.00 -28.47
CA VAL A 555 -22.86 -20.25 -27.20
C VAL A 555 -21.41 -19.99 -26.75
N MET A 556 -20.54 -21.03 -26.80
CA MET A 556 -19.14 -20.91 -26.37
C MET A 556 -18.34 -19.96 -27.27
N ARG A 557 -18.67 -19.91 -28.59
CA ARG A 557 -18.08 -18.91 -29.50
C ARG A 557 -18.41 -17.48 -29.07
N GLN A 558 -19.65 -17.23 -28.64
CA GLN A 558 -20.04 -15.91 -28.11
C GLN A 558 -19.24 -15.56 -26.85
N VAL A 559 -19.06 -16.51 -25.91
CA VAL A 559 -18.19 -16.38 -24.73
C VAL A 559 -16.77 -16.01 -25.16
N GLY A 560 -16.20 -16.78 -26.11
CA GLY A 560 -14.83 -16.57 -26.59
C GLY A 560 -14.61 -15.17 -27.16
N VAL A 561 -15.54 -14.70 -28.01
CA VAL A 561 -15.46 -13.36 -28.62
C VAL A 561 -15.52 -12.26 -27.53
N MET A 562 -16.48 -12.35 -26.60
CA MET A 562 -16.61 -11.36 -25.51
C MET A 562 -15.36 -11.34 -24.61
N THR A 563 -14.85 -12.53 -24.28
CA THR A 563 -13.64 -12.67 -23.45
C THR A 563 -12.40 -12.14 -24.19
N ALA A 564 -12.25 -12.45 -25.48
CA ALA A 564 -11.11 -11.97 -26.27
C ALA A 564 -11.10 -10.44 -26.38
N ILE A 565 -12.24 -9.83 -26.72
CA ILE A 565 -12.35 -8.36 -26.81
C ILE A 565 -12.11 -7.72 -25.43
N GLY A 566 -12.74 -8.27 -24.39
CA GLY A 566 -12.58 -7.77 -23.02
C GLY A 566 -11.13 -7.91 -22.54
N ALA A 567 -10.48 -9.04 -22.83
CA ALA A 567 -9.08 -9.27 -22.45
C ALA A 567 -8.14 -8.26 -23.14
N VAL A 568 -8.31 -8.03 -24.45
CA VAL A 568 -7.47 -7.05 -25.18
C VAL A 568 -7.61 -5.64 -24.57
N ILE A 569 -8.84 -5.20 -24.32
CA ILE A 569 -9.11 -3.88 -23.71
C ILE A 569 -8.52 -3.85 -22.28
N GLY A 570 -8.74 -4.91 -21.51
CA GLY A 570 -8.26 -5.01 -20.13
C GLY A 570 -6.73 -5.05 -20.03
N ILE A 571 -6.06 -5.74 -20.95
CA ILE A 571 -4.58 -5.76 -21.04
C ILE A 571 -4.05 -4.35 -21.34
N ALA A 572 -4.67 -3.65 -22.29
CA ALA A 572 -4.27 -2.28 -22.63
C ALA A 572 -4.44 -1.33 -21.41
N ALA A 573 -5.57 -1.45 -20.71
CA ALA A 573 -5.81 -0.68 -19.48
C ALA A 573 -4.80 -1.04 -18.38
N ALA A 574 -4.54 -2.33 -18.17
CA ALA A 574 -3.57 -2.83 -17.19
C ALA A 574 -2.15 -2.32 -17.47
N PHE A 575 -1.76 -2.25 -18.73
CA PHE A 575 -0.45 -1.72 -19.16
C PHE A 575 -0.32 -0.25 -18.72
N ALA A 576 -1.37 0.56 -18.93
CA ALA A 576 -1.39 1.96 -18.51
C ALA A 576 -1.32 2.10 -16.97
N ILE A 577 -2.10 1.27 -16.25
CA ILE A 577 -2.12 1.25 -14.77
C ILE A 577 -0.76 0.80 -14.23
N GLY A 578 -0.16 -0.27 -14.80
CA GLY A 578 1.15 -0.79 -14.41
C GLY A 578 2.25 0.25 -14.56
N ARG A 579 2.19 1.02 -15.64
CA ARG A 579 3.13 2.15 -15.86
C ARG A 579 2.95 3.24 -14.81
N ALA A 580 1.72 3.61 -14.51
CA ALA A 580 1.41 4.62 -13.49
C ALA A 580 1.80 4.16 -12.07
N ALA A 581 1.70 2.85 -11.79
CA ALA A 581 2.03 2.26 -10.50
C ALA A 581 3.50 1.82 -10.39
N GLN A 582 4.34 2.07 -11.40
CA GLN A 582 5.73 1.57 -11.47
C GLN A 582 6.54 1.91 -10.20
N SER A 583 6.35 3.10 -9.65
CA SER A 583 7.05 3.54 -8.43
C SER A 583 6.65 2.75 -7.17
N GLN A 584 5.53 2.02 -7.22
CA GLN A 584 5.04 1.21 -6.11
C GLN A 584 5.45 -0.26 -6.24
N LEU A 585 6.02 -0.66 -7.39
CA LEU A 585 6.43 -2.03 -7.66
C LEU A 585 7.92 -2.20 -7.34
N TYR A 586 8.25 -3.26 -6.62
CA TYR A 586 9.63 -3.55 -6.20
C TYR A 586 10.21 -4.65 -7.07
N GLN A 587 11.36 -4.38 -7.71
CA GLN A 587 12.07 -5.29 -8.59
C GLN A 587 11.14 -5.99 -9.61
N LEU A 588 10.23 -5.19 -10.20
CA LEU A 588 9.22 -5.71 -11.13
C LEU A 588 8.82 -4.62 -12.12
N GLU A 589 8.79 -4.97 -13.39
CA GLU A 589 8.27 -4.07 -14.42
C GLU A 589 6.73 -4.13 -14.44
N GLY A 590 6.10 -2.97 -14.64
CA GLY A 590 4.64 -2.85 -14.69
C GLY A 590 3.97 -3.62 -15.84
N HIS A 591 4.76 -4.31 -16.66
CA HIS A 591 4.29 -5.12 -17.79
C HIS A 591 4.87 -6.54 -17.77
N ASP A 592 5.05 -7.12 -16.59
CA ASP A 592 5.62 -8.47 -16.40
C ASP A 592 4.81 -9.53 -17.16
N PRO A 593 5.42 -10.24 -18.15
CA PRO A 593 4.67 -11.16 -19.02
C PRO A 593 4.02 -12.34 -18.29
N MET A 594 4.66 -12.82 -17.21
CA MET A 594 4.13 -13.97 -16.45
C MET A 594 2.83 -13.60 -15.71
N VAL A 595 2.78 -12.38 -15.14
CA VAL A 595 1.57 -11.88 -14.48
C VAL A 595 0.44 -11.70 -15.49
N PHE A 596 0.74 -11.12 -16.66
CA PHE A 596 -0.25 -10.93 -17.72
C PHE A 596 -0.79 -12.27 -18.22
N ALA A 597 0.09 -13.23 -18.50
CA ALA A 597 -0.30 -14.58 -18.97
C ALA A 597 -1.17 -15.31 -17.93
N SER A 598 -0.77 -15.27 -16.65
CA SER A 598 -1.53 -15.94 -15.57
C SER A 598 -2.93 -15.32 -15.41
N ALA A 599 -3.05 -14.00 -15.50
CA ALA A 599 -4.35 -13.31 -15.43
C ALA A 599 -5.26 -13.70 -16.60
N VAL A 600 -4.71 -13.81 -17.82
CA VAL A 600 -5.46 -14.28 -19.00
C VAL A 600 -5.97 -15.71 -18.77
N VAL A 601 -5.11 -16.60 -18.30
CA VAL A 601 -5.49 -18.00 -18.00
C VAL A 601 -6.63 -18.06 -16.99
N VAL A 602 -6.51 -17.33 -15.89
CA VAL A 602 -7.56 -17.29 -14.82
C VAL A 602 -8.88 -16.77 -15.40
N LEU A 603 -8.84 -15.66 -16.14
CA LEU A 603 -10.06 -15.06 -16.71
C LEU A 603 -10.73 -15.99 -17.74
N VAL A 604 -9.94 -16.63 -18.59
CA VAL A 604 -10.45 -17.60 -19.57
C VAL A 604 -11.12 -18.78 -18.87
N LEU A 605 -10.50 -19.33 -17.83
CA LEU A 605 -11.09 -20.42 -17.04
C LEU A 605 -12.44 -20.00 -16.42
N VAL A 606 -12.52 -18.81 -15.86
CA VAL A 606 -13.76 -18.26 -15.27
C VAL A 606 -14.82 -18.06 -16.35
N ALA A 607 -14.44 -17.52 -17.51
CA ALA A 607 -15.38 -17.31 -18.62
C ALA A 607 -15.91 -18.65 -19.18
N LEU A 608 -15.03 -19.65 -19.34
CA LEU A 608 -15.43 -20.99 -19.80
C LEU A 608 -16.39 -21.65 -18.81
N THR A 609 -16.09 -21.60 -17.51
CA THR A 609 -16.96 -22.19 -16.46
C THR A 609 -18.31 -21.48 -16.39
N ALA A 610 -18.33 -20.15 -16.44
CA ALA A 610 -19.56 -19.33 -16.42
C ALA A 610 -20.43 -19.57 -17.66
N GLY A 611 -19.80 -19.80 -18.83
CA GLY A 611 -20.48 -20.05 -20.10
C GLY A 611 -20.97 -21.49 -20.27
N PHE A 612 -20.30 -22.45 -19.64
CA PHE A 612 -20.56 -23.87 -19.82
C PHE A 612 -21.98 -24.29 -19.41
N MET A 613 -22.47 -23.80 -18.25
CA MET A 613 -23.79 -24.18 -17.74
C MET A 613 -24.94 -23.71 -18.65
N PRO A 614 -25.00 -22.43 -19.09
CA PRO A 614 -25.99 -22.02 -20.09
C PRO A 614 -25.87 -22.78 -21.42
N ALA A 615 -24.64 -23.01 -21.89
CA ALA A 615 -24.41 -23.76 -23.15
C ALA A 615 -24.91 -25.21 -23.05
N ARG A 616 -24.72 -25.85 -21.89
CA ARG A 616 -25.22 -27.21 -21.62
C ARG A 616 -26.76 -27.23 -21.59
N ARG A 617 -27.39 -26.24 -20.96
CA ARG A 617 -28.86 -26.09 -20.92
C ARG A 617 -29.42 -25.89 -22.33
N ALA A 618 -28.78 -25.06 -23.15
CA ALA A 618 -29.16 -24.82 -24.53
C ALA A 618 -29.13 -26.10 -25.36
N SER A 619 -28.15 -26.98 -25.16
CA SER A 619 -27.99 -28.23 -25.92
C SER A 619 -28.95 -29.35 -25.49
N LYS A 620 -29.72 -29.15 -24.40
CA LYS A 620 -30.69 -30.14 -23.90
C LYS A 620 -32.15 -29.66 -24.07
N VAL A 621 -32.38 -28.63 -24.87
CA VAL A 621 -33.75 -28.15 -25.18
C VAL A 621 -34.48 -29.22 -25.97
N ASP A 622 -35.64 -29.62 -25.48
CA ASP A 622 -36.54 -30.56 -26.19
C ASP A 622 -37.21 -29.82 -27.36
N PRO A 623 -36.99 -30.24 -28.62
CA PRO A 623 -37.59 -29.58 -29.78
C PRO A 623 -39.13 -29.56 -29.73
N MET A 624 -39.78 -30.63 -29.22
CA MET A 624 -41.24 -30.71 -29.12
C MET A 624 -41.80 -29.70 -28.15
N HIS A 625 -41.14 -29.55 -26.97
CA HIS A 625 -41.51 -28.55 -25.98
C HIS A 625 -41.25 -27.12 -26.48
N ALA A 626 -40.15 -26.90 -27.22
CA ALA A 626 -39.78 -25.58 -27.74
C ALA A 626 -40.73 -25.06 -28.82
N LEU A 627 -41.38 -25.97 -29.53
CA LEU A 627 -42.36 -25.64 -30.62
C LEU A 627 -43.81 -25.54 -30.08
N ARG A 628 -44.12 -26.11 -28.91
CA ARG A 628 -45.46 -26.19 -28.30
C ARG A 628 -45.78 -25.01 -27.38
N TYR A 629 -44.78 -24.15 -27.13
CA TYR A 629 -44.97 -22.98 -26.26
C TYR A 629 -45.68 -21.85 -27.01
N ASP A 630 -46.99 -21.74 -26.86
CA ASP A 630 -47.80 -20.58 -27.28
C ASP A 630 -47.81 -19.51 -26.22
#